data_32b7a7aec35cf8f8a79f64b135c7cd8d
#
_entry.id   32b7a7aec35cf8f8a79f64b135c7cd8d
#
_cell.length_a   1.000
_cell.length_b   1.000
_cell.length_c   1.000
_cell.angle_alpha   90.00
_cell.angle_beta   90.00
_cell.angle_gamma   90.00
#
_symmetry.space_group_name_H-M   'P 1'
#
loop_
_entity.id
_entity.type
_entity.pdbx_description
1 polymer ?
#
loop_
_entity_poly.entity_id
_entity_poly.type
_entity_poly.pdbx_seq_one_letter_code
_entity_poly.pdbx_strand_id
1 'polypeptide(L)'
;MTGVQTCALPIYKIADNIKTIFYALIIALIIRSFLFQPFYIPSSSMEPNLLIGDRLFVSKYAYGYSRHSLPFSPKIYNNRILGKTPKRGDVIVFKTPADNRTDYIKRLIGLPGDIIQIVDRDLFINVIKIKKEKVENLIKINCGNEILNAVFFKETLPNGKNYIAVYRNDGTMINSDKFLVPENHYFFMGDNRDCSKDSRFLSSVGYVSYNNLVGKARLIFFSNDKDKGSFFKFWKWNQSIRIKRFFKEIL
;
A
#
# COMPACT_ATOMS: atom_id res chain seq x y z
N MET A 1 67.17 -22.02 15.34
CA MET A 1 66.10 -22.39 14.40
C MET A 1 64.97 -21.39 14.57
N THR A 2 64.92 -20.34 13.74
CA THR A 2 63.97 -19.26 13.75
C THR A 2 62.83 -19.64 12.78
N GLY A 3 61.69 -19.98 13.34
CA GLY A 3 60.51 -20.26 12.54
C GLY A 3 59.96 -18.97 11.90
N VAL A 4 60.02 -18.88 10.58
CA VAL A 4 59.39 -17.85 9.77
C VAL A 4 57.86 -18.14 9.78
N GLN A 5 57.12 -17.42 10.58
CA GLN A 5 55.66 -17.35 10.41
C GLN A 5 55.35 -16.62 9.11
N THR A 6 55.01 -17.37 8.08
CA THR A 6 54.43 -16.81 6.86
C THR A 6 53.05 -16.25 7.19
N CYS A 7 53.01 -14.94 7.29
CA CYS A 7 51.74 -14.20 7.40
C CYS A 7 50.99 -14.35 6.06
N ALA A 8 50.22 -15.43 5.91
CA ALA A 8 49.36 -15.61 4.75
C ALA A 8 48.31 -14.52 4.80
N LEU A 9 48.42 -13.57 3.88
CA LEU A 9 47.58 -12.38 3.73
C LEU A 9 46.08 -12.72 3.62
N PRO A 10 45.20 -11.83 4.08
CA PRO A 10 43.73 -12.05 4.23
C PRO A 10 42.95 -12.11 2.91
N ILE A 11 43.62 -12.36 1.77
CA ILE A 11 42.99 -12.37 0.43
C ILE A 11 41.89 -13.44 0.33
N TYR A 12 42.09 -14.61 0.93
CA TYR A 12 41.09 -15.67 0.99
C TYR A 12 39.82 -15.21 1.77
N LYS A 13 40.00 -14.52 2.89
CA LYS A 13 38.85 -13.99 3.68
C LYS A 13 38.07 -12.93 2.91
N ILE A 14 38.72 -12.11 2.10
CA ILE A 14 38.06 -11.08 1.27
C ILE A 14 37.22 -11.75 0.17
N ALA A 15 37.78 -12.75 -0.53
CA ALA A 15 37.08 -13.48 -1.58
C ALA A 15 35.81 -14.21 -1.02
N ASP A 16 35.94 -14.83 0.14
CA ASP A 16 34.80 -15.52 0.79
C ASP A 16 33.75 -14.55 1.29
N ASN A 17 34.13 -13.38 1.81
CA ASN A 17 33.21 -12.32 2.17
C ASN A 17 32.44 -11.77 0.93
N ILE A 18 33.13 -11.59 -0.20
CA ILE A 18 32.52 -11.16 -1.46
C ILE A 18 31.51 -12.20 -1.94
N LYS A 19 31.83 -13.49 -1.92
CA LYS A 19 30.91 -14.58 -2.27
C LYS A 19 29.67 -14.57 -1.36
N THR A 20 29.89 -14.43 -0.05
CA THR A 20 28.80 -14.38 0.93
C THR A 20 27.84 -13.19 0.66
N ILE A 21 28.40 -12.01 0.42
CA ILE A 21 27.62 -10.82 0.06
C ILE A 21 26.85 -11.04 -1.25
N PHE A 22 27.48 -11.65 -2.25
CA PHE A 22 26.85 -11.94 -3.54
C PHE A 22 25.66 -12.89 -3.38
N TYR A 23 25.81 -13.99 -2.64
CA TYR A 23 24.70 -14.90 -2.36
C TYR A 23 23.58 -14.23 -1.54
N ALA A 24 23.93 -13.44 -0.54
CA ALA A 24 22.96 -12.69 0.26
C ALA A 24 22.14 -11.73 -0.62
N LEU A 25 22.78 -11.03 -1.56
CA LEU A 25 22.11 -10.14 -2.51
C LEU A 25 21.18 -10.91 -3.45
N ILE A 26 21.60 -12.07 -3.96
CA ILE A 26 20.74 -12.92 -4.80
C ILE A 26 19.51 -13.38 -4.02
N ILE A 27 19.71 -13.90 -2.81
CA ILE A 27 18.59 -14.36 -1.95
C ILE A 27 17.65 -13.20 -1.66
N ALA A 28 18.17 -12.03 -1.28
CA ALA A 28 17.36 -10.84 -1.04
C ALA A 28 16.56 -10.42 -2.29
N LEU A 29 17.17 -10.49 -3.48
CA LEU A 29 16.53 -10.19 -4.74
C LEU A 29 15.38 -11.17 -5.04
N ILE A 30 15.60 -12.47 -4.81
CA ILE A 30 14.59 -13.52 -4.98
C ILE A 30 13.42 -13.27 -4.03
N ILE A 31 13.69 -13.05 -2.74
CA ILE A 31 12.66 -12.78 -1.74
C ILE A 31 11.84 -11.54 -2.13
N ARG A 32 12.52 -10.44 -2.49
CA ARG A 32 11.87 -9.18 -2.89
C ARG A 32 11.02 -9.33 -4.16
N SER A 33 11.46 -10.14 -5.12
CA SER A 33 10.78 -10.30 -6.40
C SER A 33 9.58 -11.25 -6.32
N PHE A 34 9.68 -12.32 -5.54
CA PHE A 34 8.71 -13.40 -5.54
C PHE A 34 7.87 -13.53 -4.27
N LEU A 35 8.37 -13.10 -3.12
CA LEU A 35 7.67 -13.28 -1.85
C LEU A 35 7.12 -11.97 -1.30
N PHE A 36 7.95 -11.18 -0.63
CA PHE A 36 7.55 -9.98 0.07
C PHE A 36 8.42 -8.79 -0.28
N GLN A 37 7.77 -7.66 -0.51
CA GLN A 37 8.46 -6.38 -0.69
C GLN A 37 8.07 -5.43 0.43
N PRO A 38 9.05 -4.79 1.11
CA PRO A 38 8.75 -3.73 2.06
C PRO A 38 8.33 -2.45 1.32
N PHE A 39 7.31 -1.79 1.85
CA PHE A 39 6.84 -0.48 1.39
C PHE A 39 6.75 0.49 2.56
N TYR A 40 6.97 1.76 2.27
CA TYR A 40 6.83 2.87 3.19
C TYR A 40 5.59 3.70 2.82
N ILE A 41 4.84 4.17 3.83
CA ILE A 41 3.66 5.00 3.65
C ILE A 41 4.03 6.48 3.79
N PRO A 42 4.07 7.24 2.69
CA PRO A 42 4.45 8.65 2.71
C PRO A 42 3.26 9.60 2.87
N SER A 43 2.03 9.13 2.68
CA SER A 43 0.83 9.99 2.60
C SER A 43 -0.29 9.51 3.52
N SER A 44 -1.19 10.42 3.86
CA SER A 44 -2.34 10.20 4.73
C SER A 44 -3.57 9.59 4.02
N SER A 45 -3.48 9.28 2.74
CA SER A 45 -4.65 8.86 1.93
C SER A 45 -5.31 7.55 2.38
N MET A 46 -4.66 6.77 3.23
CA MET A 46 -5.16 5.52 3.82
C MET A 46 -5.36 5.61 5.34
N GLU A 47 -5.29 6.82 5.92
CA GLU A 47 -5.65 7.03 7.32
C GLU A 47 -7.14 6.69 7.55
N PRO A 48 -7.48 6.14 8.71
CA PRO A 48 -6.66 5.84 9.89
C PRO A 48 -6.02 4.43 9.84
N ASN A 49 -6.33 3.62 8.80
CA ASN A 49 -5.89 2.23 8.74
C ASN A 49 -4.36 2.13 8.52
N LEU A 50 -3.82 2.97 7.64
CA LEU A 50 -2.38 3.16 7.46
C LEU A 50 -2.01 4.61 7.74
N LEU A 51 -0.99 4.81 8.57
CA LEU A 51 -0.50 6.14 8.96
C LEU A 51 0.78 6.49 8.22
N ILE A 52 1.02 7.79 8.03
CA ILE A 52 2.32 8.26 7.54
C ILE A 52 3.42 7.73 8.46
N GLY A 53 4.46 7.11 7.87
CA GLY A 53 5.57 6.50 8.61
C GLY A 53 5.43 5.00 8.87
N ASP A 54 4.29 4.38 8.52
CA ASP A 54 4.15 2.93 8.53
C ASP A 54 5.04 2.29 7.47
N ARG A 55 5.63 1.15 7.81
CA ARG A 55 6.34 0.26 6.88
C ARG A 55 5.67 -1.08 6.90
N LEU A 56 5.29 -1.57 5.74
CA LEU A 56 4.47 -2.76 5.58
C LEU A 56 5.08 -3.76 4.61
N PHE A 57 4.74 -5.03 4.78
CA PHE A 57 5.05 -6.07 3.83
C PHE A 57 3.91 -6.28 2.85
N VAL A 58 4.28 -6.30 1.57
CA VAL A 58 3.39 -6.58 0.45
C VAL A 58 3.72 -7.93 -0.15
N SER A 59 2.74 -8.85 -0.18
CA SER A 59 2.90 -10.16 -0.79
C SER A 59 2.71 -10.08 -2.30
N LYS A 60 3.75 -10.39 -3.06
CA LYS A 60 3.74 -10.41 -4.53
C LYS A 60 2.92 -11.56 -5.10
N TYR A 61 3.03 -12.73 -4.50
CA TYR A 61 2.34 -13.96 -4.91
C TYR A 61 0.82 -13.92 -4.73
N ALA A 62 0.29 -12.89 -4.04
CA ALA A 62 -1.13 -12.80 -3.75
C ALA A 62 -2.00 -12.77 -5.01
N TYR A 63 -1.50 -12.09 -6.05
CA TYR A 63 -2.23 -11.94 -7.33
C TYR A 63 -1.46 -12.50 -8.52
N GLY A 64 -0.38 -13.26 -8.27
CA GLY A 64 0.56 -13.72 -9.31
C GLY A 64 1.55 -12.63 -9.72
N TYR A 65 2.38 -12.92 -10.71
CA TYR A 65 3.53 -12.10 -11.08
C TYR A 65 3.31 -11.35 -12.38
N SER A 66 3.49 -10.04 -12.35
CA SER A 66 3.54 -9.17 -13.54
C SER A 66 4.97 -8.63 -13.70
N ARG A 67 5.22 -7.89 -14.79
CA ARG A 67 6.50 -7.19 -14.97
C ARG A 67 6.88 -6.33 -13.76
N HIS A 68 5.89 -5.81 -13.02
CA HIS A 68 6.09 -5.00 -11.81
C HIS A 68 6.48 -5.82 -10.56
N SER A 69 6.52 -7.13 -10.65
CA SER A 69 7.08 -7.98 -9.61
C SER A 69 8.61 -7.94 -9.60
N LEU A 70 9.22 -7.71 -10.75
CA LEU A 70 10.67 -7.60 -10.90
C LEU A 70 11.17 -6.17 -10.62
N PRO A 71 12.42 -6.00 -10.15
CA PRO A 71 13.06 -4.69 -10.04
C PRO A 71 13.02 -3.96 -11.38
N PHE A 72 12.83 -2.63 -11.32
CA PHE A 72 12.79 -1.75 -12.49
C PHE A 72 11.68 -2.04 -13.51
N SER A 73 10.76 -2.98 -13.23
CA SER A 73 9.60 -3.32 -14.07
C SER A 73 9.96 -3.54 -15.55
N PRO A 74 10.91 -4.43 -15.89
CA PRO A 74 11.36 -4.63 -17.24
C PRO A 74 10.21 -5.12 -18.13
N LYS A 75 10.18 -4.67 -19.40
CA LYS A 75 9.14 -5.06 -20.38
C LYS A 75 9.45 -6.42 -21.02
N ILE A 76 9.69 -7.46 -20.18
CA ILE A 76 10.03 -8.81 -20.67
C ILE A 76 8.77 -9.58 -21.06
N TYR A 77 7.65 -9.34 -20.37
CA TYR A 77 6.35 -9.97 -20.64
C TYR A 77 5.20 -9.02 -20.30
N ASN A 78 4.09 -9.20 -20.99
CA ASN A 78 2.92 -8.32 -20.87
C ASN A 78 1.79 -8.92 -20.05
N ASN A 79 1.76 -10.24 -19.85
CA ASN A 79 0.72 -10.94 -19.13
C ASN A 79 1.13 -11.24 -17.69
N ARG A 80 0.18 -11.65 -16.87
CA ARG A 80 0.41 -12.06 -15.49
C ARG A 80 0.57 -13.57 -15.40
N ILE A 81 1.59 -14.06 -14.70
CA ILE A 81 1.87 -15.47 -14.47
C ILE A 81 1.27 -15.87 -13.12
N LEU A 82 0.63 -17.04 -13.03
CA LEU A 82 -0.06 -17.55 -11.84
C LEU A 82 -1.08 -16.56 -11.26
N GLY A 83 -1.84 -15.92 -12.14
CA GLY A 83 -2.80 -14.88 -11.79
C GLY A 83 -3.88 -15.37 -10.82
N LYS A 84 -4.18 -14.56 -9.81
CA LYS A 84 -5.29 -14.77 -8.87
C LYS A 84 -6.08 -13.48 -8.76
N THR A 85 -7.40 -13.57 -8.82
CA THR A 85 -8.29 -12.41 -8.74
C THR A 85 -8.22 -11.75 -7.36
N PRO A 86 -8.07 -10.42 -7.30
CA PRO A 86 -8.18 -9.68 -6.07
C PRO A 86 -9.60 -9.74 -5.51
N LYS A 87 -9.72 -9.63 -4.20
CA LYS A 87 -11.02 -9.60 -3.51
C LYS A 87 -11.37 -8.17 -3.09
N ARG A 88 -12.65 -7.80 -3.23
CA ARG A 88 -13.14 -6.52 -2.76
C ARG A 88 -12.75 -6.27 -1.29
N GLY A 89 -12.28 -5.07 -1.00
CA GLY A 89 -11.76 -4.68 0.31
C GLY A 89 -10.28 -5.01 0.55
N ASP A 90 -9.58 -5.66 -0.39
CA ASP A 90 -8.13 -5.84 -0.26
C ASP A 90 -7.41 -4.48 -0.37
N VAL A 91 -6.42 -4.26 0.47
CA VAL A 91 -5.50 -3.11 0.37
C VAL A 91 -4.33 -3.52 -0.52
N ILE A 92 -4.19 -2.82 -1.64
CA ILE A 92 -3.32 -3.25 -2.75
C ILE A 92 -2.34 -2.14 -3.10
N VAL A 93 -1.08 -2.54 -3.31
CA VAL A 93 -0.08 -1.68 -3.96
C VAL A 93 -0.15 -1.93 -5.46
N PHE A 94 -0.20 -0.84 -6.22
CA PHE A 94 -0.24 -0.89 -7.68
C PHE A 94 0.56 0.26 -8.30
N LYS A 95 0.99 0.09 -9.54
CA LYS A 95 1.56 1.17 -10.36
C LYS A 95 0.45 2.03 -10.93
N THR A 96 0.54 3.36 -10.74
CA THR A 96 -0.47 4.27 -11.30
C THR A 96 -0.51 4.17 -12.82
N PRO A 97 -1.70 4.11 -13.43
CA PRO A 97 -1.84 4.07 -14.88
C PRO A 97 -1.24 5.30 -15.59
N ALA A 98 -1.19 6.45 -14.91
CA ALA A 98 -0.71 7.70 -15.49
C ALA A 98 0.75 7.64 -15.94
N ASP A 99 1.63 6.95 -15.20
CA ASP A 99 3.07 6.87 -15.50
C ASP A 99 3.64 5.45 -15.50
N ASN A 100 2.90 4.47 -15.00
CA ASN A 100 3.31 3.07 -14.79
C ASN A 100 4.60 2.92 -13.95
N ARG A 101 4.92 3.92 -13.14
CA ARG A 101 6.15 3.98 -12.30
C ARG A 101 5.85 4.22 -10.84
N THR A 102 4.97 5.17 -10.53
CA THR A 102 4.65 5.57 -9.15
C THR A 102 3.82 4.50 -8.46
N ASP A 103 4.24 4.09 -7.26
CA ASP A 103 3.49 3.15 -6.44
C ASP A 103 2.40 3.88 -5.65
N TYR A 104 1.18 3.41 -5.79
CA TYR A 104 0.04 3.80 -4.97
C TYR A 104 -0.43 2.62 -4.11
N ILE A 105 -0.97 2.95 -2.95
CA ILE A 105 -1.64 1.98 -2.08
C ILE A 105 -3.05 2.47 -1.80
N LYS A 106 -4.05 1.66 -2.13
CA LYS A 106 -5.47 1.97 -1.96
C LYS A 106 -6.26 0.70 -1.66
N ARG A 107 -7.51 0.89 -1.24
CA ARG A 107 -8.47 -0.21 -1.03
C ARG A 107 -9.24 -0.49 -2.31
N LEU A 108 -9.35 -1.76 -2.65
CA LEU A 108 -10.13 -2.24 -3.78
C LEU A 108 -11.63 -2.14 -3.47
N ILE A 109 -12.32 -1.30 -4.19
CA ILE A 109 -13.76 -1.07 -4.02
C ILE A 109 -14.56 -1.68 -5.17
N GLY A 110 -14.22 -1.41 -6.42
CA GLY A 110 -14.91 -1.92 -7.60
C GLY A 110 -14.15 -3.03 -8.32
N LEU A 111 -14.86 -4.09 -8.65
CA LEU A 111 -14.41 -5.22 -9.48
C LEU A 111 -14.84 -4.99 -10.94
N PRO A 112 -14.26 -5.70 -11.93
CA PRO A 112 -14.72 -5.63 -13.31
C PRO A 112 -16.24 -5.82 -13.43
N GLY A 113 -16.90 -4.95 -14.19
CA GLY A 113 -18.35 -4.93 -14.38
C GLY A 113 -19.13 -4.17 -13.29
N ASP A 114 -18.52 -3.78 -12.18
CA ASP A 114 -19.24 -3.00 -11.16
C ASP A 114 -19.53 -1.55 -11.61
N ILE A 115 -20.64 -1.02 -11.12
CA ILE A 115 -20.98 0.39 -11.19
C ILE A 115 -20.77 1.02 -9.81
N ILE A 116 -19.82 1.94 -9.73
CA ILE A 116 -19.51 2.69 -8.51
C ILE A 116 -20.10 4.10 -8.63
N GLN A 117 -20.74 4.58 -7.59
CA GLN A 117 -21.28 5.94 -7.54
C GLN A 117 -21.23 6.48 -6.11
N ILE A 118 -21.06 7.78 -5.97
CA ILE A 118 -21.25 8.51 -4.72
C ILE A 118 -22.51 9.35 -4.88
N VAL A 119 -23.43 9.20 -3.94
CA VAL A 119 -24.66 10.00 -3.86
C VAL A 119 -24.81 10.47 -2.42
N ASP A 120 -24.96 11.76 -2.19
CA ASP A 120 -25.05 12.38 -0.87
C ASP A 120 -23.96 11.91 0.10
N ARG A 121 -22.73 11.82 -0.39
CA ARG A 121 -21.53 11.31 0.32
C ARG A 121 -21.58 9.83 0.70
N ASP A 122 -22.58 9.09 0.25
CA ASP A 122 -22.67 7.66 0.45
C ASP A 122 -22.15 6.90 -0.77
N LEU A 123 -21.41 5.84 -0.52
CA LEU A 123 -20.88 4.97 -1.55
C LEU A 123 -21.93 3.95 -1.97
N PHE A 124 -22.15 3.85 -3.27
CA PHE A 124 -23.00 2.84 -3.90
C PHE A 124 -22.15 1.92 -4.78
N ILE A 125 -22.43 0.62 -4.71
CA ILE A 125 -21.86 -0.41 -5.58
C ILE A 125 -23.02 -1.20 -6.18
N ASN A 126 -23.18 -1.17 -7.49
CA ASN A 126 -24.28 -1.84 -8.21
C ASN A 126 -25.64 -1.44 -7.64
N VAL A 127 -25.88 -0.13 -7.48
CA VAL A 127 -27.10 0.49 -6.88
C VAL A 127 -27.29 0.18 -5.38
N ILE A 128 -26.49 -0.68 -4.77
CA ILE A 128 -26.59 -1.01 -3.35
C ILE A 128 -25.77 -0.01 -2.54
N LYS A 129 -26.44 0.71 -1.64
CA LYS A 129 -25.80 1.61 -0.68
C LYS A 129 -24.91 0.81 0.28
N ILE A 130 -23.67 1.24 0.46
CA ILE A 130 -22.76 0.64 1.42
C ILE A 130 -23.16 1.07 2.83
N LYS A 131 -23.29 0.06 3.71
CA LYS A 131 -23.61 0.32 5.12
C LYS A 131 -22.49 1.13 5.74
N LYS A 132 -22.87 2.26 6.37
CA LYS A 132 -21.96 3.26 6.94
C LYS A 132 -22.42 3.61 8.34
N GLU A 133 -21.67 3.20 9.36
CA GLU A 133 -21.96 3.42 10.78
C GLU A 133 -20.94 4.39 11.36
N LYS A 134 -21.40 5.45 12.00
CA LYS A 134 -20.55 6.45 12.65
C LYS A 134 -19.87 5.82 13.87
N VAL A 135 -18.54 5.92 13.94
CA VAL A 135 -17.73 5.33 15.02
C VAL A 135 -17.28 6.39 16.00
N GLU A 136 -16.75 7.51 15.51
CA GLU A 136 -16.24 8.59 16.33
C GLU A 136 -16.57 9.95 15.73
N ASN A 137 -16.70 10.97 16.60
CA ASN A 137 -16.95 12.33 16.22
C ASN A 137 -15.62 13.11 16.12
N LEU A 138 -15.52 14.01 15.14
CA LEU A 138 -14.53 15.08 15.04
C LEU A 138 -13.12 14.73 15.53
N ILE A 139 -12.41 13.94 14.73
CA ILE A 139 -11.01 13.64 14.94
C ILE A 139 -10.18 14.46 13.95
N LYS A 140 -8.98 14.83 14.37
CA LYS A 140 -8.02 15.48 13.49
C LYS A 140 -7.31 14.47 12.60
N ILE A 141 -7.31 14.71 11.30
CA ILE A 141 -6.59 13.89 10.31
C ILE A 141 -5.63 14.75 9.50
N ASN A 142 -4.61 14.11 8.95
CA ASN A 142 -3.71 14.77 8.01
C ASN A 142 -4.31 14.76 6.60
N CYS A 143 -4.27 15.90 5.92
CA CYS A 143 -4.67 16.06 4.54
C CYS A 143 -3.61 16.87 3.79
N GLY A 144 -2.60 16.18 3.26
CA GLY A 144 -1.40 16.86 2.76
C GLY A 144 -0.63 17.52 3.90
N ASN A 145 -0.51 18.84 3.86
CA ASN A 145 0.17 19.64 4.88
C ASN A 145 -0.79 20.24 5.94
N GLU A 146 -2.08 19.98 5.82
CA GLU A 146 -3.11 20.52 6.70
C GLU A 146 -3.63 19.47 7.67
N ILE A 147 -4.05 19.91 8.85
CA ILE A 147 -4.75 19.09 9.84
C ILE A 147 -6.20 19.53 9.84
N LEU A 148 -7.11 18.60 9.50
CA LEU A 148 -8.52 18.90 9.30
C LEU A 148 -9.39 18.08 10.25
N ASN A 149 -10.58 18.60 10.54
CA ASN A 149 -11.59 17.86 11.31
C ASN A 149 -12.32 16.88 10.39
N ALA A 150 -12.44 15.65 10.87
CA ALA A 150 -13.10 14.57 10.13
C ALA A 150 -13.93 13.67 11.05
N VAL A 151 -14.79 12.88 10.45
CA VAL A 151 -15.63 11.90 11.11
C VAL A 151 -15.27 10.50 10.63
N PHE A 152 -15.17 9.56 11.54
CA PHE A 152 -14.84 8.17 11.26
C PHE A 152 -16.12 7.36 11.11
N PHE A 153 -16.17 6.58 10.05
CA PHE A 153 -17.27 5.67 9.76
C PHE A 153 -16.73 4.26 9.55
N LYS A 154 -17.41 3.29 10.11
CA LYS A 154 -17.23 1.88 9.77
C LYS A 154 -18.08 1.59 8.54
N GLU A 155 -17.43 1.26 7.44
CA GLU A 155 -18.08 0.82 6.22
C GLU A 155 -18.05 -0.70 6.10
N THR A 156 -19.17 -1.27 5.63
CA THR A 156 -19.32 -2.71 5.41
C THR A 156 -19.55 -2.97 3.93
N LEU A 157 -18.59 -3.61 3.27
CA LEU A 157 -18.69 -3.98 1.86
C LEU A 157 -19.65 -5.14 1.64
N PRO A 158 -20.16 -5.36 0.41
CA PRO A 158 -21.11 -6.44 0.10
C PRO A 158 -20.63 -7.85 0.45
N ASN A 159 -19.32 -8.07 0.53
CA ASN A 159 -18.72 -9.34 0.95
C ASN A 159 -18.54 -9.47 2.48
N GLY A 160 -19.13 -8.55 3.27
CA GLY A 160 -19.08 -8.54 4.73
C GLY A 160 -17.78 -7.95 5.33
N LYS A 161 -16.82 -7.55 4.49
CA LYS A 161 -15.57 -6.96 4.98
C LYS A 161 -15.79 -5.54 5.50
N ASN A 162 -15.25 -5.27 6.69
CA ASN A 162 -15.36 -3.98 7.36
C ASN A 162 -14.03 -3.24 7.38
N TYR A 163 -14.09 -1.93 7.33
CA TYR A 163 -12.93 -1.04 7.52
C TYR A 163 -13.39 0.34 7.99
N ILE A 164 -12.46 1.14 8.51
CA ILE A 164 -12.75 2.52 8.88
C ILE A 164 -12.45 3.43 7.70
N ALA A 165 -13.44 4.18 7.28
CA ALA A 165 -13.32 5.26 6.31
C ALA A 165 -13.46 6.61 7.00
N VAL A 166 -12.75 7.62 6.50
CA VAL A 166 -12.75 8.96 7.06
C VAL A 166 -13.30 9.95 6.06
N TYR A 167 -14.20 10.80 6.55
CA TYR A 167 -14.83 11.86 5.79
C TYR A 167 -14.63 13.20 6.49
N ARG A 168 -14.24 14.20 5.75
CA ARG A 168 -14.21 15.59 6.25
C ARG A 168 -15.64 16.09 6.45
N ASN A 169 -15.84 16.98 7.42
CA ASN A 169 -17.14 17.62 7.62
C ASN A 169 -17.55 18.47 6.41
N ASP A 170 -16.58 19.13 5.80
CA ASP A 170 -16.68 19.97 4.61
C ASP A 170 -16.27 19.23 3.32
N GLY A 171 -16.40 17.91 3.31
CA GLY A 171 -15.92 17.03 2.23
C GLY A 171 -16.34 17.48 0.84
N THR A 172 -15.43 17.29 -0.11
CA THR A 172 -15.49 17.91 -1.43
C THR A 172 -16.37 17.16 -2.44
N MET A 173 -16.50 15.83 -2.29
CA MET A 173 -17.26 15.02 -3.25
C MET A 173 -18.59 14.57 -2.62
N ILE A 174 -19.65 15.34 -2.88
CA ILE A 174 -21.03 15.02 -2.45
C ILE A 174 -21.65 14.00 -3.40
N ASN A 175 -21.54 14.25 -4.70
CA ASN A 175 -22.08 13.41 -5.76
C ASN A 175 -21.00 13.16 -6.82
N SER A 176 -21.05 12.01 -7.47
CA SER A 176 -20.19 11.66 -8.59
C SER A 176 -21.00 11.14 -9.79
N ASP A 177 -20.38 11.12 -10.96
CA ASP A 177 -20.84 10.31 -12.06
C ASP A 177 -20.81 8.83 -11.72
N LYS A 178 -21.46 8.03 -12.55
CA LYS A 178 -21.37 6.56 -12.48
C LYS A 178 -20.06 6.10 -13.10
N PHE A 179 -19.28 5.35 -12.34
CA PHE A 179 -18.05 4.73 -12.80
C PHE A 179 -18.31 3.26 -13.12
N LEU A 180 -18.45 2.93 -14.40
CA LEU A 180 -18.50 1.53 -14.85
C LEU A 180 -17.08 0.99 -14.95
N VAL A 181 -16.75 0.01 -14.14
CA VAL A 181 -15.40 -0.60 -14.09
C VAL A 181 -15.20 -1.51 -15.30
N PRO A 182 -14.25 -1.21 -16.20
CA PRO A 182 -14.02 -2.02 -17.40
C PRO A 182 -13.49 -3.43 -17.06
N GLU A 183 -13.61 -4.35 -18.00
CA GLU A 183 -12.99 -5.68 -17.90
C GLU A 183 -11.48 -5.58 -17.66
N ASN A 184 -10.96 -6.47 -16.83
CA ASN A 184 -9.55 -6.51 -16.42
C ASN A 184 -9.05 -5.23 -15.71
N HIS A 185 -9.96 -4.37 -15.24
CA HIS A 185 -9.65 -3.18 -14.45
C HIS A 185 -10.33 -3.22 -13.09
N TYR A 186 -9.81 -2.40 -12.20
CA TYR A 186 -10.25 -2.31 -10.82
C TYR A 186 -10.39 -0.85 -10.41
N PHE A 187 -11.34 -0.60 -9.49
CA PHE A 187 -11.59 0.73 -8.96
C PHE A 187 -11.15 0.80 -7.49
N PHE A 188 -10.26 1.70 -7.21
CA PHE A 188 -9.62 1.85 -5.91
C PHE A 188 -10.02 3.16 -5.23
N MET A 189 -10.20 3.13 -3.91
CA MET A 189 -10.41 4.33 -3.11
C MET A 189 -9.48 4.36 -1.91
N GLY A 190 -9.11 5.57 -1.48
CA GLY A 190 -8.43 5.75 -0.20
C GLY A 190 -9.40 5.64 0.96
N ASP A 191 -8.94 5.17 2.11
CA ASP A 191 -9.73 5.12 3.33
C ASP A 191 -9.97 6.52 3.89
N ASN A 192 -9.03 7.46 3.67
CA ASN A 192 -9.21 8.89 3.87
C ASN A 192 -9.87 9.50 2.63
N ARG A 193 -11.20 9.46 2.59
CA ARG A 193 -12.04 9.73 1.43
C ARG A 193 -11.79 11.06 0.75
N ASP A 194 -11.77 12.13 1.52
CA ASP A 194 -11.63 13.49 0.98
C ASP A 194 -10.16 13.92 0.79
N CYS A 195 -9.21 13.16 1.36
CA CYS A 195 -7.78 13.43 1.25
C CYS A 195 -7.04 12.36 0.44
N SER A 196 -7.74 11.70 -0.48
CA SER A 196 -7.18 10.67 -1.35
C SER A 196 -7.35 11.01 -2.81
N LYS A 197 -6.24 10.98 -3.54
CA LYS A 197 -6.22 10.97 -5.00
C LYS A 197 -6.27 9.50 -5.44
N ASP A 198 -7.41 9.07 -6.01
CA ASP A 198 -7.69 7.67 -6.31
C ASP A 198 -8.54 7.52 -7.58
N SER A 199 -9.17 6.36 -7.80
CA SER A 199 -9.88 6.05 -9.04
C SER A 199 -11.06 6.98 -9.37
N ARG A 200 -11.55 7.74 -8.41
CA ARG A 200 -12.56 8.78 -8.63
C ARG A 200 -12.06 9.91 -9.54
N PHE A 201 -10.77 10.07 -9.64
CA PHE A 201 -10.10 11.06 -10.48
C PHE A 201 -9.55 10.38 -11.74
N LEU A 202 -10.40 10.27 -12.78
CA LEU A 202 -10.09 9.55 -14.02
C LEU A 202 -8.84 10.08 -14.75
N SER A 203 -8.57 11.37 -14.65
CA SER A 203 -7.40 12.02 -15.28
C SER A 203 -6.07 11.70 -14.55
N SER A 204 -6.11 11.13 -13.34
CA SER A 204 -4.90 10.90 -12.56
C SER A 204 -4.65 9.44 -12.21
N VAL A 205 -5.62 8.75 -11.59
CA VAL A 205 -5.52 7.33 -11.25
C VAL A 205 -6.46 6.51 -12.13
N GLY A 206 -7.75 6.87 -12.16
CA GLY A 206 -8.76 6.20 -12.94
C GLY A 206 -8.83 4.70 -12.67
N TYR A 207 -9.17 3.94 -13.70
CA TYR A 207 -9.26 2.49 -13.63
C TYR A 207 -7.87 1.85 -13.71
N VAL A 208 -7.56 0.97 -12.78
CA VAL A 208 -6.24 0.33 -12.66
C VAL A 208 -6.29 -1.05 -13.31
N SER A 209 -5.46 -1.27 -14.32
CA SER A 209 -5.35 -2.57 -14.99
C SER A 209 -4.86 -3.65 -14.03
N TYR A 210 -5.32 -4.88 -14.22
CA TYR A 210 -4.84 -6.06 -13.49
C TYR A 210 -3.32 -6.20 -13.54
N ASN A 211 -2.69 -5.87 -14.65
CA ASN A 211 -1.24 -5.98 -14.82
C ASN A 211 -0.47 -4.93 -13.99
N ASN A 212 -1.11 -3.84 -13.59
CA ASN A 212 -0.49 -2.82 -12.75
C ASN A 212 -0.44 -3.18 -11.27
N LEU A 213 -1.15 -4.24 -10.83
CA LEU A 213 -1.14 -4.68 -9.45
C LEU A 213 0.25 -5.21 -9.08
N VAL A 214 0.83 -4.69 -7.99
CA VAL A 214 2.12 -5.12 -7.45
C VAL A 214 1.94 -6.24 -6.43
N GLY A 215 0.99 -6.08 -5.50
CA GLY A 215 0.71 -7.09 -4.48
C GLY A 215 -0.24 -6.62 -3.38
N LYS A 216 -0.59 -7.53 -2.49
CA LYS A 216 -1.49 -7.28 -1.35
C LYS A 216 -0.69 -6.86 -0.13
N ALA A 217 -1.06 -5.75 0.48
CA ALA A 217 -0.56 -5.34 1.78
C ALA A 217 -1.03 -6.34 2.86
N ARG A 218 -0.09 -6.80 3.70
CA ARG A 218 -0.37 -7.86 4.68
C ARG A 218 -0.32 -7.37 6.11
N LEU A 219 0.81 -6.83 6.50
CA LEU A 219 1.04 -6.41 7.88
C LEU A 219 2.00 -5.22 7.94
N ILE A 220 1.88 -4.45 9.00
CA ILE A 220 2.80 -3.36 9.34
C ILE A 220 3.91 -3.97 10.19
N PHE A 221 5.16 -3.91 9.72
CA PHE A 221 6.29 -4.45 10.50
C PHE A 221 7.02 -3.38 11.31
N PHE A 222 6.87 -2.10 10.95
CA PHE A 222 7.45 -0.98 11.66
C PHE A 222 6.62 0.28 11.46
N SER A 223 6.55 1.15 12.47
CA SER A 223 5.84 2.41 12.40
C SER A 223 6.58 3.50 13.18
N ASN A 224 6.85 4.62 12.51
CA ASN A 224 7.53 5.77 13.12
C ASN A 224 6.82 7.07 12.76
N ASP A 225 6.56 7.89 13.78
CA ASP A 225 6.04 9.24 13.63
C ASP A 225 7.19 10.20 13.33
N LYS A 226 7.26 10.68 12.08
CA LYS A 226 8.35 11.56 11.66
C LYS A 226 8.29 12.94 12.33
N ASP A 227 7.11 13.41 12.71
CA ASP A 227 6.92 14.72 13.34
C ASP A 227 7.47 14.72 14.77
N LYS A 228 7.45 13.55 15.43
CA LYS A 228 7.98 13.37 16.79
C LYS A 228 9.46 13.00 16.84
N GLY A 229 10.01 12.44 15.77
CA GLY A 229 11.43 12.09 15.71
C GLY A 229 11.86 11.36 14.45
N SER A 230 13.15 11.55 14.10
CA SER A 230 13.79 10.81 13.01
C SER A 230 14.33 9.46 13.52
N PHE A 231 14.45 8.48 12.62
CA PHE A 231 15.05 7.18 12.92
C PHE A 231 16.46 7.30 13.53
N PHE A 232 17.24 8.30 13.12
CA PHE A 232 18.60 8.53 13.64
C PHE A 232 18.63 9.20 15.03
N LYS A 233 17.50 9.74 15.53
CA LYS A 233 17.39 10.33 16.86
C LYS A 233 16.91 9.28 17.86
N PHE A 234 17.79 8.30 18.20
CA PHE A 234 17.45 7.16 19.05
C PHE A 234 16.91 7.56 20.45
N TRP A 235 17.32 8.72 20.98
CA TRP A 235 16.80 9.27 22.25
C TRP A 235 15.32 9.72 22.19
N LYS A 236 14.73 9.83 20.98
CA LYS A 236 13.31 10.13 20.77
C LYS A 236 12.47 8.92 20.37
N TRP A 237 13.04 7.73 20.33
CA TRP A 237 12.33 6.53 19.86
C TRP A 237 11.12 6.18 20.71
N ASN A 238 11.19 6.39 22.03
CA ASN A 238 10.07 6.20 22.96
C ASN A 238 8.83 7.05 22.60
N GLN A 239 9.03 8.21 21.94
CA GLN A 239 7.95 9.12 21.53
C GLN A 239 7.54 8.93 20.07
N SER A 240 8.47 8.52 19.21
CA SER A 240 8.27 8.45 17.77
C SER A 240 7.87 7.05 17.28
N ILE A 241 8.31 5.98 17.93
CA ILE A 241 8.00 4.61 17.51
C ILE A 241 6.61 4.21 18.01
N ARG A 242 5.74 3.81 17.08
CA ARG A 242 4.38 3.37 17.39
C ARG A 242 4.34 1.84 17.55
N ILE A 243 4.86 1.32 18.68
CA ILE A 243 4.99 -0.13 18.95
C ILE A 243 3.66 -0.87 18.80
N LYS A 244 2.54 -0.26 19.21
CA LYS A 244 1.19 -0.85 19.08
C LYS A 244 0.77 -1.17 17.65
N ARG A 245 1.49 -0.65 16.64
CA ARG A 245 1.23 -0.92 15.22
C ARG A 245 2.09 -2.05 14.65
N PHE A 246 3.05 -2.54 15.39
CA PHE A 246 3.92 -3.62 14.93
C PHE A 246 3.13 -4.91 14.78
N PHE A 247 3.35 -5.61 13.69
CA PHE A 247 2.68 -6.85 13.28
C PHE A 247 1.16 -6.74 13.18
N LYS A 248 0.62 -5.51 13.10
CA LYS A 248 -0.79 -5.28 12.84
C LYS A 248 -1.12 -5.74 11.42
N GLU A 249 -2.10 -6.65 11.29
CA GLU A 249 -2.63 -7.07 10.00
C GLU A 249 -3.38 -5.93 9.31
N ILE A 250 -3.30 -5.92 7.98
CA ILE A 250 -4.00 -4.96 7.12
C ILE A 250 -5.21 -5.69 6.54
N LEU A 251 -6.40 -5.31 7.03
CA LEU A 251 -7.68 -5.90 6.66
C LEU A 251 -8.29 -5.26 5.43
#